data_ee14de4fd3aeff6bc51496fb949dd3cf
#
_entry.id   ee14de4fd3aeff6bc51496fb949dd3cf
#
_cell.length_a   1.000
_cell.length_b   1.000
_cell.length_c   1.000
_cell.angle_alpha   90.00
_cell.angle_beta   90.00
_cell.angle_gamma   90.00
#
_symmetry.space_group_name_H-M   'P 1'
#
loop_
_entity.id
_entity.type
_entity.pdbx_description
1 polymer ?
#
loop_
_entity_poly.entity_id
_entity_poly.type
_entity_poly.pdbx_seq_one_letter_code
_entity_poly.pdbx_strand_id
1 'polypeptide(L)'
;MHAGSLPNSSIQEILKGPQDILPADESFKFSAFQKKDRIILTWELKENCFLYKDKFQINTLPEDILEINTLEVPVLISDEYFGEVEVFYEKITKSFALNPLIKKITVKYQGCNAKGFCYPLIAKQLILKDGEILLIRELKGINKI
;
A
#
# COMPACT_ATOMS: atom_id res chain seq x y z
N MET A 1 35.65 -6.91 14.65
CA MET A 1 35.42 -6.58 14.61
C MET A 1 34.84 -6.55 14.64
N HIS A 2 34.49 -6.30 14.95
CA HIS A 2 34.01 -6.01 14.97
C HIS A 2 33.61 -5.41 14.93
N ALA A 3 33.62 -5.33 14.92
CA ALA A 3 33.54 -4.64 14.83
C ALA A 3 33.21 -4.19 14.88
N GLY A 4 33.18 -4.16 15.08
CA GLY A 4 33.03 -3.54 15.09
C GLY A 4 32.41 -3.17 15.18
N SER A 5 32.31 -3.38 15.34
CA SER A 5 31.91 -2.79 15.32
C SER A 5 31.67 -2.14 15.57
N LEU A 6 31.73 -2.00 16.10
CA LEU A 6 31.75 -1.19 16.25
C LEU A 6 31.77 0.04 16.28
N PRO A 7 32.57 0.52 16.78
CA PRO A 7 32.53 1.98 16.72
C PRO A 7 31.85 2.44 15.43
N ASN A 8 31.89 1.59 14.48
CA ASN A 8 31.17 1.84 13.22
C ASN A 8 29.67 1.88 13.39
N SER A 9 29.15 1.33 14.47
CA SER A 9 27.70 1.21 14.55
C SER A 9 27.04 2.56 14.75
N SER A 10 27.59 3.48 15.53
CA SER A 10 26.95 4.78 15.68
C SER A 10 27.05 5.62 14.40
N ILE A 11 28.16 5.52 13.69
CA ILE A 11 28.28 6.19 12.40
C ILE A 11 27.31 5.57 11.42
N GLN A 12 27.23 4.27 11.42
CA GLN A 12 26.29 3.58 10.52
C GLN A 12 24.86 3.95 10.83
N GLU A 13 24.52 4.11 12.09
CA GLU A 13 23.17 4.51 12.45
C GLU A 13 22.84 5.90 11.96
N ILE A 14 23.79 6.83 12.05
CA ILE A 14 23.59 8.16 11.53
C ILE A 14 23.42 8.13 10.02
N LEU A 15 24.29 7.38 9.37
CA LEU A 15 24.25 7.28 7.91
C LEU A 15 23.09 6.45 7.41
N LYS A 16 22.58 5.55 8.25
CA LYS A 16 21.49 4.66 7.85
C LYS A 16 20.13 5.27 8.04
N GLY A 17 20.00 6.44 8.68
CA GLY A 17 18.69 7.02 8.91
C GLY A 17 17.81 6.93 7.66
N PRO A 18 18.25 7.50 6.54
CA PRO A 18 17.47 7.35 5.30
C PRO A 18 17.48 5.94 4.75
N GLN A 19 18.54 5.18 4.99
CA GLN A 19 18.67 3.83 4.47
C GLN A 19 17.81 2.81 5.21
N ASP A 20 17.43 3.13 6.44
CA ASP A 20 16.57 2.26 7.21
C ASP A 20 15.13 2.32 6.73
N ILE A 21 14.82 3.27 5.86
CA ILE A 21 13.49 3.39 5.29
C ILE A 21 13.43 2.48 4.08
N LEU A 22 12.59 1.47 4.18
CA LEU A 22 12.46 0.49 3.12
C LEU A 22 11.73 1.09 1.91
N PRO A 23 11.97 0.54 0.73
CA PRO A 23 11.14 0.90 -0.43
C PRO A 23 9.67 0.62 -0.13
N ALA A 24 8.80 1.39 -0.79
CA ALA A 24 7.37 1.30 -0.54
C ALA A 24 6.84 -0.13 -0.70
N ASP A 25 7.34 -0.86 -1.69
CA ASP A 25 6.85 -2.21 -1.94
C ASP A 25 7.25 -3.21 -0.86
N GLU A 26 8.26 -2.89 -0.07
CA GLU A 26 8.64 -3.74 1.05
C GLU A 26 7.89 -3.35 2.31
N SER A 27 7.63 -2.07 2.48
CA SER A 27 6.86 -1.59 3.63
C SER A 27 5.39 -1.96 3.51
N PHE A 28 4.86 -1.91 2.30
CA PHE A 28 3.46 -2.21 2.02
C PHE A 28 3.41 -3.23 0.89
N LYS A 29 3.47 -4.49 1.24
CA LYS A 29 3.52 -5.53 0.22
C LYS A 29 2.13 -5.77 -0.33
N PHE A 30 1.92 -5.34 -1.56
CA PHE A 30 0.62 -5.44 -2.22
C PHE A 30 0.54 -6.71 -3.06
N SER A 31 -0.61 -7.36 -2.99
CA SER A 31 -0.90 -8.49 -3.88
C SER A 31 -2.38 -8.46 -4.25
N ALA A 32 -2.69 -9.04 -5.40
CA ALA A 32 -4.05 -9.12 -5.89
C ALA A 32 -4.25 -10.48 -6.53
N PHE A 33 -5.38 -11.08 -6.25
CA PHE A 33 -5.72 -12.34 -6.89
C PHE A 33 -7.22 -12.46 -7.05
N GLN A 34 -7.62 -13.42 -7.85
CA GLN A 34 -9.01 -13.70 -8.10
C GLN A 34 -9.44 -14.96 -7.41
N LYS A 35 -10.67 -14.95 -6.94
CA LYS A 35 -11.31 -16.14 -6.45
C LYS A 35 -12.72 -16.12 -7.01
N LYS A 36 -12.96 -16.97 -8.01
CA LYS A 36 -14.23 -16.98 -8.74
C LYS A 36 -14.44 -15.62 -9.40
N ASP A 37 -15.54 -14.94 -9.08
CA ASP A 37 -15.88 -13.66 -9.68
C ASP A 37 -15.54 -12.49 -8.75
N ARG A 38 -14.61 -12.70 -7.82
CA ARG A 38 -14.20 -11.66 -6.89
C ARG A 38 -12.72 -11.37 -7.02
N ILE A 39 -12.37 -10.10 -6.84
CA ILE A 39 -10.99 -9.66 -6.72
C ILE A 39 -10.69 -9.46 -5.25
N ILE A 40 -9.53 -9.94 -4.82
CA ILE A 40 -9.06 -9.80 -3.45
C ILE A 40 -7.74 -9.07 -3.47
N LEU A 41 -7.71 -7.91 -2.80
CA LEU A 41 -6.51 -7.09 -2.69
C LEU A 41 -5.99 -7.21 -1.27
N THR A 42 -4.71 -7.46 -1.12
CA THR A 42 -4.09 -7.62 0.19
C THR A 42 -2.85 -6.76 0.30
N TRP A 43 -2.72 -6.10 1.42
CA TRP A 43 -1.51 -5.36 1.79
C TRP A 43 -0.98 -5.96 3.08
N GLU A 44 0.30 -6.33 3.06
CA GLU A 44 1.00 -6.78 4.26
C GLU A 44 2.02 -5.71 4.62
N LEU A 45 1.91 -5.19 5.83
CA LEU A 45 2.70 -4.05 6.24
C LEU A 45 3.81 -4.48 7.19
N LYS A 46 4.99 -3.88 7.02
CA LYS A 46 6.08 -4.07 7.95
C LYS A 46 5.74 -3.41 9.28
N GLU A 47 6.47 -3.82 10.30
CA GLU A 47 6.34 -3.25 11.63
C GLU A 47 6.51 -1.73 11.57
N ASN A 48 5.69 -1.01 12.32
CA ASN A 48 5.69 0.45 12.39
C ASN A 48 5.18 1.16 11.14
N CYS A 49 4.70 0.41 10.16
CA CYS A 49 4.11 1.00 8.96
C CYS A 49 2.60 0.98 9.06
N PHE A 50 1.97 1.99 8.46
CA PHE A 50 0.52 2.05 8.44
C PHE A 50 0.05 2.71 7.14
N LEU A 51 -1.18 2.39 6.75
CA LEU A 51 -1.84 2.98 5.59
C LEU A 51 -3.05 3.78 6.06
N TYR A 52 -3.24 4.95 5.46
CA TYR A 52 -4.37 5.81 5.79
C TYR A 52 -5.65 5.24 5.19
N LYS A 53 -6.66 5.08 6.00
CA LYS A 53 -7.95 4.56 5.54
C LYS A 53 -8.54 5.40 4.43
N ASP A 54 -8.47 6.71 4.55
CA ASP A 54 -9.13 7.61 3.60
C ASP A 54 -8.32 7.88 2.34
N LYS A 55 -7.14 7.29 2.24
CA LYS A 55 -6.31 7.47 1.05
C LYS A 55 -6.42 6.32 0.06
N PHE A 56 -7.20 5.31 0.37
CA PHE A 56 -7.45 4.23 -0.58
C PHE A 56 -8.41 4.70 -1.66
N GLN A 57 -8.05 4.46 -2.91
CA GLN A 57 -8.91 4.72 -4.05
C GLN A 57 -8.83 3.53 -4.99
N ILE A 58 -9.99 3.03 -5.40
CA ILE A 58 -10.06 1.90 -6.33
C ILE A 58 -10.98 2.33 -7.45
N ASN A 59 -10.42 2.45 -8.66
CA ASN A 59 -11.14 2.91 -9.83
C ASN A 59 -11.06 1.88 -10.93
N THR A 60 -12.09 1.77 -11.72
CA THR A 60 -12.17 0.78 -12.79
C THR A 60 -12.36 1.45 -14.13
N LEU A 61 -11.98 0.71 -15.20
CA LEU A 61 -12.22 1.11 -16.58
C LEU A 61 -12.73 -0.11 -17.34
N PRO A 62 -13.90 -0.14 -17.89
CA PRO A 62 -14.97 0.88 -17.79
C PRO A 62 -15.37 1.15 -16.35
N GLU A 63 -15.81 2.36 -16.12
CA GLU A 63 -16.19 2.80 -14.78
C GLU A 63 -17.33 1.95 -14.23
N ASP A 64 -17.19 1.55 -12.98
CA ASP A 64 -18.18 0.73 -12.30
C ASP A 64 -18.23 1.13 -10.83
N ILE A 65 -19.37 0.93 -10.22
CA ILE A 65 -19.52 1.19 -8.79
C ILE A 65 -19.22 -0.11 -8.05
N LEU A 66 -18.16 -0.08 -7.24
CA LEU A 66 -17.72 -1.26 -6.51
C LEU A 66 -18.23 -1.22 -5.08
N GLU A 67 -18.71 -2.37 -4.63
CA GLU A 67 -19.07 -2.55 -3.23
C GLU A 67 -17.89 -3.24 -2.56
N ILE A 68 -17.06 -2.44 -1.88
CA ILE A 68 -15.79 -2.92 -1.36
C ILE A 68 -15.94 -3.36 0.08
N ASN A 69 -15.57 -4.61 0.37
CA ASN A 69 -15.50 -5.15 1.72
C ASN A 69 -14.08 -5.02 2.23
N THR A 70 -13.93 -4.49 3.44
CA THR A 70 -12.64 -4.44 4.12
C THR A 70 -12.77 -5.26 5.39
N LEU A 71 -11.89 -6.26 5.54
CA LEU A 71 -11.98 -7.18 6.68
C LEU A 71 -11.50 -6.55 7.98
N GLU A 72 -10.45 -5.74 7.90
CA GLU A 72 -9.79 -5.22 9.10
C GLU A 72 -10.47 -3.95 9.58
N VAL A 73 -10.33 -3.69 10.87
CA VAL A 73 -10.90 -2.51 11.52
C VAL A 73 -9.79 -1.47 11.67
N PRO A 74 -10.02 -0.24 11.22
CA PRO A 74 -9.00 0.79 11.35
C PRO A 74 -8.84 1.27 12.79
N VAL A 75 -7.69 1.87 13.07
CA VAL A 75 -7.34 2.40 14.38
C VAL A 75 -7.24 3.91 14.27
N LEU A 76 -7.83 4.62 15.23
CA LEU A 76 -7.73 6.08 15.27
C LEU A 76 -6.42 6.47 15.93
N ILE A 77 -5.64 7.31 15.24
CA ILE A 77 -4.39 7.83 15.77
C ILE A 77 -4.34 9.34 15.61
N SER A 78 -3.42 9.96 16.35
CA SER A 78 -3.10 11.37 16.15
C SER A 78 -1.85 11.44 15.30
N ASP A 79 -2.00 11.86 14.06
CA ASP A 79 -0.93 11.90 13.08
C ASP A 79 -0.42 13.33 12.96
N GLU A 80 0.91 13.49 12.84
CA GLU A 80 1.48 14.83 12.80
C GLU A 80 1.20 15.56 11.49
N TYR A 81 0.81 14.83 10.44
CA TYR A 81 0.55 15.43 9.14
C TYR A 81 -0.93 15.72 8.91
N PHE A 82 -1.81 14.86 9.41
CA PHE A 82 -3.25 14.96 9.11
C PHE A 82 -4.12 15.06 10.34
N GLY A 83 -3.53 15.16 11.55
CA GLY A 83 -4.32 15.22 12.77
C GLY A 83 -4.90 13.86 13.12
N GLU A 84 -6.13 13.85 13.62
CA GLU A 84 -6.77 12.58 13.96
C GLU A 84 -7.25 11.89 12.71
N VAL A 85 -6.70 10.69 12.46
CA VAL A 85 -7.00 9.92 11.27
C VAL A 85 -7.12 8.45 11.62
N GLU A 86 -7.81 7.71 10.78
CA GLU A 86 -7.88 6.27 10.91
C GLU A 86 -6.85 5.62 10.01
N VAL A 87 -6.15 4.62 10.54
CA VAL A 87 -5.10 3.92 9.82
C VAL A 87 -5.24 2.42 10.02
N PHE A 88 -4.60 1.67 9.13
CA PHE A 88 -4.50 0.21 9.24
C PHE A 88 -3.06 -0.16 9.51
N TYR A 89 -2.86 -1.12 10.42
CA TYR A 89 -1.58 -1.74 10.68
C TYR A 89 -1.60 -3.18 10.23
N GLU A 90 -0.44 -3.75 10.00
CA GLU A 90 -0.20 -5.18 9.79
C GLU A 90 -0.77 -5.71 8.49
N LYS A 91 -2.06 -5.68 8.29
CA LYS A 91 -2.66 -6.29 7.12
C LYS A 91 -3.98 -5.62 6.78
N ILE A 92 -4.22 -5.44 5.50
CA ILE A 92 -5.50 -4.96 5.00
C ILE A 92 -5.94 -5.90 3.89
N THR A 93 -7.21 -6.29 3.91
CA THR A 93 -7.80 -7.14 2.88
C THR A 93 -9.06 -6.47 2.38
N LYS A 94 -9.09 -6.13 1.10
CA LYS A 94 -10.26 -5.55 0.46
C LYS A 94 -10.69 -6.46 -0.67
N SER A 95 -12.00 -6.64 -0.81
CA SER A 95 -12.50 -7.49 -1.87
C SER A 95 -13.77 -6.91 -2.47
N PHE A 96 -14.02 -7.27 -3.70
CA PHE A 96 -15.21 -6.82 -4.40
C PHE A 96 -15.53 -7.77 -5.55
N ALA A 97 -16.82 -7.79 -5.93
CA ALA A 97 -17.25 -8.56 -7.08
C ALA A 97 -16.73 -7.91 -8.36
N LEU A 98 -16.31 -8.72 -9.31
CA LEU A 98 -15.72 -8.24 -10.55
C LEU A 98 -16.71 -8.39 -11.70
N ASN A 99 -16.98 -7.29 -12.39
CA ASN A 99 -17.68 -7.29 -13.65
C ASN A 99 -16.67 -7.68 -14.74
N PRO A 100 -16.94 -8.76 -15.51
CA PRO A 100 -15.96 -9.21 -16.51
C PRO A 100 -15.66 -8.21 -17.62
N LEU A 101 -16.47 -7.17 -17.76
CA LEU A 101 -16.23 -6.13 -18.76
C LEU A 101 -15.12 -5.17 -18.34
N ILE A 102 -14.73 -5.19 -17.07
CA ILE A 102 -13.67 -4.30 -16.57
C ILE A 102 -12.33 -4.75 -17.12
N LYS A 103 -11.58 -3.80 -17.68
CA LYS A 103 -10.28 -4.07 -18.29
C LYS A 103 -9.13 -3.59 -17.46
N LYS A 104 -9.35 -2.59 -16.60
CA LYS A 104 -8.31 -2.04 -15.75
C LYS A 104 -8.88 -1.71 -14.39
N ILE A 105 -8.09 -1.95 -13.35
CA ILE A 105 -8.40 -1.49 -12.01
C ILE A 105 -7.17 -0.75 -11.51
N THR A 106 -7.35 0.51 -11.12
CA THR A 106 -6.28 1.31 -10.55
C THR A 106 -6.50 1.42 -9.05
N VAL A 107 -5.48 1.03 -8.30
CA VAL A 107 -5.54 1.00 -6.84
C VAL A 107 -4.51 1.98 -6.31
N LYS A 108 -4.96 2.98 -5.53
CA LYS A 108 -4.08 3.97 -4.96
C LYS A 108 -4.15 3.90 -3.45
N TYR A 109 -3.01 4.12 -2.80
CA TYR A 109 -2.94 4.10 -1.35
C TYR A 109 -1.72 4.88 -0.90
N GLN A 110 -1.73 5.27 0.36
CA GLN A 110 -0.65 6.08 0.92
C GLN A 110 -0.51 5.76 2.40
N GLY A 111 0.72 5.79 2.87
CA GLY A 111 1.00 5.51 4.25
C GLY A 111 2.37 6.02 4.68
N CYS A 112 2.69 5.72 5.92
CA CYS A 112 3.88 6.22 6.55
C CYS A 112 4.51 5.14 7.42
N ASN A 113 5.75 5.40 7.79
CA ASN A 113 6.43 4.67 8.85
C ASN A 113 6.33 5.55 10.10
N ALA A 114 5.94 4.96 11.22
CA ALA A 114 5.76 5.70 12.47
C ALA A 114 7.04 6.38 12.96
N LYS A 115 8.18 6.02 12.38
CA LYS A 115 9.45 6.67 12.70
C LYS A 115 9.62 8.03 12.02
N GLY A 116 8.60 8.51 11.32
CA GLY A 116 8.59 9.85 10.80
C GLY A 116 8.77 10.00 9.31
N PHE A 117 8.59 8.95 8.55
CA PHE A 117 8.70 9.00 7.10
C PHE A 117 7.38 8.66 6.45
N CYS A 118 6.93 9.49 5.52
CA CYS A 118 5.70 9.23 4.75
C CYS A 118 6.05 9.01 3.30
N TYR A 119 5.45 8.00 2.72
CA TYR A 119 5.69 7.65 1.33
C TYR A 119 4.80 8.49 0.41
N PRO A 120 5.28 8.81 -0.79
CA PRO A 120 4.40 9.41 -1.78
C PRO A 120 3.26 8.46 -2.12
N LEU A 121 2.22 9.00 -2.74
CA LEU A 121 1.09 8.20 -3.18
C LEU A 121 1.56 7.05 -4.07
N ILE A 122 1.07 5.85 -3.78
CA ILE A 122 1.41 4.66 -4.55
C ILE A 122 0.20 4.29 -5.39
N ALA A 123 0.45 3.93 -6.65
CA ALA A 123 -0.62 3.52 -7.55
C ALA A 123 -0.21 2.23 -8.24
N LYS A 124 -1.09 1.23 -8.16
CA LYS A 124 -0.92 -0.04 -8.84
C LYS A 124 -2.06 -0.20 -9.83
N GLN A 125 -1.80 -0.89 -10.91
CA GLN A 125 -2.80 -1.10 -11.93
C GLN A 125 -2.89 -2.59 -12.25
N LEU A 126 -4.12 -3.10 -12.23
CA LEU A 126 -4.41 -4.46 -12.64
C LEU A 126 -4.96 -4.40 -14.06
N ILE A 127 -4.39 -5.18 -14.95
CA ILE A 127 -4.88 -5.32 -16.33
C ILE A 127 -5.62 -6.64 -16.39
N LEU A 128 -6.86 -6.58 -16.89
CA LEU A 128 -7.73 -7.74 -16.91
C LEU A 128 -8.25 -7.99 -18.33
N LYS A 129 -8.59 -9.26 -18.54
CA LYS A 129 -9.26 -9.67 -19.78
C LYS A 129 -10.23 -10.78 -19.44
N ASP A 130 -11.48 -10.61 -19.82
CA ASP A 130 -12.54 -11.60 -19.61
C ASP A 130 -12.62 -12.03 -18.15
N GLY A 131 -12.48 -11.06 -17.24
CA GLY A 131 -12.58 -11.31 -15.81
C GLY A 131 -11.36 -11.92 -15.18
N GLU A 132 -10.22 -11.93 -15.87
CA GLU A 132 -8.99 -12.52 -15.33
C GLU A 132 -7.87 -11.51 -15.27
N ILE A 133 -7.11 -11.53 -14.19
CA ILE A 133 -5.96 -10.65 -14.03
C ILE A 133 -4.82 -11.15 -14.92
N LEU A 134 -4.42 -10.32 -15.89
CA LEU A 134 -3.30 -10.66 -16.77
C LEU A 134 -1.97 -10.20 -16.21
N LEU A 135 -1.96 -9.00 -15.61
CA LEU A 135 -0.73 -8.49 -15.00
C LEU A 135 -1.05 -7.39 -14.02
N ILE A 136 -0.10 -7.16 -13.12
CA ILE A 136 -0.15 -6.08 -12.14
C ILE A 136 1.10 -5.25 -12.35
N ARG A 137 0.94 -3.93 -12.45
CA ARG A 137 2.09 -3.05 -12.66
C ARG A 137 1.96 -1.82 -11.79
N GLU A 138 3.07 -1.18 -11.53
CA GLU A 138 3.07 0.08 -10.80
C GLU A 138 2.98 1.23 -11.77
N LEU A 139 2.13 2.21 -11.43
CA LEU A 139 2.05 3.45 -12.20
C LEU A 139 3.01 4.45 -11.57
N LYS A 140 4.03 4.86 -12.34
CA LYS A 140 5.03 5.80 -11.85
C LYS A 140 4.71 7.19 -12.32
N GLY A 141 5.14 8.18 -11.52
CA GLY A 141 4.95 9.57 -11.87
C GLY A 141 3.54 10.07 -11.68
N ILE A 142 2.69 9.28 -11.02
CA ILE A 142 1.28 9.65 -10.85
C ILE A 142 1.13 10.94 -10.04
N ASN A 143 2.03 11.20 -9.15
CA ASN A 143 1.98 12.38 -8.29
C ASN A 143 2.73 13.57 -8.86
N LYS A 144 3.13 13.49 -10.11
CA LYS A 144 3.76 14.62 -10.79
C LYS A 144 2.76 15.48 -11.55
N ILE A 145 1.56 15.06 -11.62
CA ILE A 145 0.50 15.79 -12.28
C ILE A 145 -0.12 16.83 -11.35
#